data_8a10c9f9f48b4f0e38aa82a5f54e102e
#
_entry.id   8a10c9f9f48b4f0e38aa82a5f54e102e
#
_cell.length_a   1.000
_cell.length_b   1.000
_cell.length_c   1.000
_cell.angle_alpha   90.00
_cell.angle_beta   90.00
_cell.angle_gamma   90.00
#
_symmetry.space_group_name_H-M   'P 1'
#
loop_
_entity.id
_entity.type
_entity.pdbx_description
1 polymer ?
#
loop_
_entity_poly.entity_id
_entity_poly.type
_entity_poly.pdbx_seq_one_letter_code
_entity_poly.pdbx_strand_id
1 'polypeptide(L)'
;MQQQVSDTHPILERARIAVALNRTPGYHFCGNFFNLLFDDVDNQHSIVHMDAAVQCADQDGQLSMTAFAMLADMGLATGIRFGLDKTTRLATVSISLQLTGAPRLGRATASSKSQGFI
;
A
#
# COMPACT_ATOMS: atom_id res chain seq x y z
N MET A 1 -9.04 -14.11 26.62
CA MET A 1 -8.17 -15.21 26.21
C MET A 1 -7.26 -14.71 25.11
N GLN A 2 -5.96 -14.73 25.34
CA GLN A 2 -5.02 -14.34 24.31
C GLN A 2 -4.82 -15.49 23.33
N GLN A 3 -5.05 -15.22 22.05
CA GLN A 3 -4.66 -16.15 21.00
C GLN A 3 -3.16 -16.01 20.72
N GLN A 4 -2.44 -17.08 20.89
CA GLN A 4 -1.05 -17.12 20.46
C GLN A 4 -1.01 -17.27 18.94
N VAL A 5 -0.30 -16.36 18.29
CA VAL A 5 -0.07 -16.47 16.85
C VAL A 5 1.02 -17.50 16.63
N SER A 6 0.71 -18.54 15.87
CA SER A 6 1.65 -19.59 15.49
C SER A 6 2.76 -19.03 14.61
N ASP A 7 3.97 -19.62 14.67
CA ASP A 7 5.09 -19.25 13.81
C ASP A 7 4.79 -19.41 12.31
N THR A 8 3.77 -20.22 11.99
CA THR A 8 3.33 -20.45 10.61
C THR A 8 2.14 -19.58 10.22
N HIS A 9 1.69 -18.67 11.11
CA HIS A 9 0.55 -17.81 10.80
C HIS A 9 0.86 -16.88 9.62
N PRO A 10 -0.02 -16.80 8.61
CA PRO A 10 0.26 -16.04 7.38
C PRO A 10 0.58 -14.56 7.62
N ILE A 11 -0.08 -13.93 8.58
CA ILE A 11 0.17 -12.51 8.90
C ILE A 11 1.56 -12.35 9.51
N LEU A 12 1.97 -13.25 10.39
CA LEU A 12 3.30 -13.22 11.00
C LEU A 12 4.39 -13.42 9.94
N GLU A 13 4.17 -14.34 9.02
CA GLU A 13 5.10 -14.56 7.91
C GLU A 13 5.23 -13.31 7.03
N ARG A 14 4.12 -12.66 6.70
CA ARG A 14 4.14 -11.41 5.95
C ARG A 14 4.93 -10.33 6.69
N ALA A 15 4.73 -10.22 8.01
CA ALA A 15 5.46 -9.25 8.82
C ALA A 15 6.97 -9.52 8.82
N ARG A 16 7.38 -10.78 8.93
CA ARG A 16 8.79 -11.16 8.88
C ARG A 16 9.44 -10.78 7.55
N ILE A 17 8.77 -11.07 6.44
CA ILE A 17 9.24 -10.71 5.11
C ILE A 17 9.37 -9.19 4.99
N ALA A 18 8.37 -8.45 5.41
CA ALA A 18 8.37 -7.00 5.32
C ALA A 18 9.46 -6.36 6.17
N VAL A 19 9.71 -6.88 7.37
CA VAL A 19 10.79 -6.42 8.25
C VAL A 19 12.15 -6.66 7.59
N ALA A 20 12.35 -7.85 7.02
CA ALA A 20 13.61 -8.18 6.36
C ALA A 20 13.88 -7.26 5.16
N LEU A 21 12.86 -7.01 4.33
CA LEU A 21 12.98 -6.13 3.17
C LEU A 21 13.18 -4.67 3.57
N ASN A 22 12.60 -4.23 4.68
CA ASN A 22 12.71 -2.85 5.14
C ASN A 22 14.15 -2.43 5.48
N ARG A 23 15.04 -3.39 5.67
CA ARG A 23 16.47 -3.14 5.90
C ARG A 23 17.21 -2.79 4.61
N THR A 24 16.61 -3.02 3.47
CA THR A 24 17.20 -2.71 2.16
C THR A 24 16.78 -1.30 1.74
N PRO A 25 17.74 -0.42 1.37
CA PRO A 25 17.38 0.92 0.91
C PRO A 25 16.38 0.89 -0.25
N GLY A 26 15.38 1.75 -0.17
CA GLY A 26 14.34 1.84 -1.18
C GLY A 26 13.10 1.00 -0.92
N TYR A 27 13.12 0.16 0.12
CA TYR A 27 11.95 -0.63 0.50
C TYR A 27 11.23 0.00 1.68
N HIS A 28 9.91 -0.19 1.72
CA HIS A 28 9.04 0.39 2.73
C HIS A 28 8.23 -0.71 3.41
N PHE A 29 8.20 -0.70 4.75
CA PHE A 29 7.55 -1.77 5.51
C PHE A 29 6.10 -1.97 5.12
N CYS A 30 5.29 -0.89 5.13
CA CYS A 30 3.86 -1.02 4.84
C CYS A 30 3.60 -1.50 3.42
N GLY A 31 4.33 -0.98 2.44
CA GLY A 31 4.22 -1.44 1.05
C GLY A 31 4.52 -2.92 0.90
N ASN A 32 5.53 -3.39 1.61
CA ASN A 32 5.90 -4.81 1.58
C ASN A 32 4.94 -5.67 2.39
N PHE A 33 4.48 -5.18 3.53
CA PHE A 33 3.51 -5.91 4.35
C PHE A 33 2.20 -6.16 3.58
N PHE A 34 1.67 -5.14 2.94
CA PHE A 34 0.45 -5.27 2.13
C PHE A 34 0.72 -5.85 0.74
N ASN A 35 1.98 -6.08 0.41
CA ASN A 35 2.41 -6.64 -0.87
C ASN A 35 1.90 -5.84 -2.06
N LEU A 36 2.14 -4.53 -2.05
CA LEU A 36 1.75 -3.66 -3.15
C LEU A 36 2.53 -4.01 -4.41
N LEU A 37 1.84 -4.06 -5.52
CA LEU A 37 2.40 -4.36 -6.83
C LEU A 37 2.36 -3.09 -7.68
N PHE A 38 3.54 -2.62 -8.09
CA PHE A 38 3.66 -1.40 -8.86
C PHE A 38 3.68 -1.72 -10.34
N ASP A 39 2.85 -1.01 -11.09
CA ASP A 39 2.70 -1.20 -12.52
C ASP A 39 2.57 0.17 -13.19
N ASP A 40 3.09 0.30 -14.39
CA ASP A 40 2.95 1.48 -15.24
C ASP A 40 3.22 2.80 -14.50
N VAL A 41 4.41 2.92 -13.92
CA VAL A 41 4.82 4.11 -13.18
C VAL A 41 5.64 5.02 -14.08
N ASP A 42 5.22 6.26 -14.21
CA ASP A 42 6.00 7.31 -14.86
C ASP A 42 5.96 8.59 -14.00
N ASN A 43 6.48 9.71 -14.52
CA ASN A 43 6.60 10.94 -13.74
C ASN A 43 5.29 11.70 -13.53
N GLN A 44 4.17 11.20 -14.03
CA GLN A 44 2.85 11.84 -13.88
C GLN A 44 1.76 10.87 -13.50
N HIS A 45 2.00 9.56 -13.65
CA HIS A 45 0.97 8.55 -13.55
C HIS A 45 1.51 7.30 -12.86
N SER A 46 0.69 6.69 -12.04
CA SER A 46 1.04 5.39 -11.44
C SER A 46 -0.19 4.50 -11.34
N ILE A 47 0.06 3.22 -11.48
CA ILE A 47 -0.91 2.17 -11.21
C ILE A 47 -0.31 1.24 -10.16
N VAL A 48 -0.99 1.10 -9.04
CA VAL A 48 -0.58 0.23 -7.94
C VAL A 48 -1.72 -0.71 -7.61
N HIS A 49 -1.39 -1.99 -7.46
CA HIS A 49 -2.38 -3.02 -7.15
C HIS A 49 -2.15 -3.57 -5.75
N MET A 50 -3.23 -4.01 -5.12
CA MET A 50 -3.22 -4.75 -3.88
C MET A 50 -4.16 -5.94 -4.03
N ASP A 51 -3.62 -7.15 -3.94
CA ASP A 51 -4.43 -8.36 -3.97
C ASP A 51 -5.06 -8.62 -2.62
N ALA A 52 -6.29 -9.09 -2.61
CA ALA A 52 -6.96 -9.49 -1.39
C ALA A 52 -6.21 -10.68 -0.78
N ALA A 53 -5.66 -10.46 0.40
CA ALA A 53 -4.91 -11.46 1.15
C ALA A 53 -5.18 -11.24 2.64
N VAL A 54 -4.79 -12.19 3.47
CA VAL A 54 -5.12 -12.16 4.90
C VAL A 54 -4.66 -10.88 5.60
N GLN A 55 -3.50 -10.33 5.22
CA GLN A 55 -2.98 -9.10 5.82
C GLN A 55 -3.73 -7.84 5.36
N CYS A 56 -4.51 -7.93 4.29
CA CYS A 56 -5.27 -6.81 3.74
C CYS A 56 -6.75 -6.90 4.08
N ALA A 57 -7.22 -8.01 4.63
CA ALA A 57 -8.63 -8.28 4.81
C ALA A 57 -9.13 -7.87 6.20
N ASP A 58 -10.38 -7.45 6.27
CA ASP A 58 -11.11 -7.30 7.52
C ASP A 58 -11.78 -8.62 7.93
N GLN A 59 -12.55 -8.59 9.01
CA GLN A 59 -13.23 -9.78 9.52
C GLN A 59 -14.28 -10.34 8.55
N ASP A 60 -14.75 -9.55 7.61
CA ASP A 60 -15.74 -9.95 6.61
C ASP A 60 -15.11 -10.40 5.30
N GLY A 61 -13.79 -10.49 5.24
CA GLY A 61 -13.06 -10.89 4.04
C GLY A 61 -12.91 -9.81 3.00
N GLN A 62 -13.35 -8.59 3.27
CA GLN A 62 -13.14 -7.45 2.39
C GLN A 62 -11.82 -6.76 2.72
N LEU A 63 -11.29 -5.99 1.79
CA LEU A 63 -10.11 -5.16 2.06
C LEU A 63 -10.41 -4.22 3.23
N SER A 64 -9.54 -4.23 4.23
CA SER A 64 -9.69 -3.36 5.37
C SER A 64 -9.56 -1.89 4.98
N MET A 65 -10.16 -1.01 5.77
CA MET A 65 -10.03 0.43 5.54
C MET A 65 -8.58 0.89 5.62
N THR A 66 -7.80 0.30 6.52
CA THR A 66 -6.37 0.60 6.64
C THR A 66 -5.60 0.22 5.38
N ALA A 67 -5.83 -0.99 4.87
CA ALA A 67 -5.18 -1.44 3.64
C ALA A 67 -5.60 -0.57 2.45
N PHE A 68 -6.87 -0.22 2.36
CA PHE A 68 -7.39 0.62 1.29
C PHE A 68 -6.78 2.02 1.32
N ALA A 69 -6.69 2.62 2.51
CA ALA A 69 -6.06 3.94 2.69
C ALA A 69 -4.57 3.90 2.34
N MET A 70 -3.88 2.81 2.70
CA MET A 70 -2.46 2.63 2.37
C MET A 70 -2.27 2.51 0.86
N LEU A 71 -3.13 1.78 0.17
CA LEU A 71 -3.08 1.67 -1.28
C LEU A 71 -3.25 3.04 -1.95
N ALA A 72 -4.21 3.83 -1.49
CA ALA A 72 -4.45 5.16 -2.03
C ALA A 72 -3.25 6.09 -1.79
N ASP A 73 -2.73 6.11 -0.57
CA ASP A 73 -1.58 6.94 -0.20
C ASP A 73 -0.33 6.56 -0.99
N MET A 74 -0.02 5.29 -1.06
CA MET A 74 1.15 4.80 -1.78
C MET A 74 1.03 5.00 -3.29
N GLY A 75 -0.18 4.86 -3.83
CA GLY A 75 -0.44 5.13 -5.23
C GLY A 75 -0.17 6.58 -5.60
N LEU A 76 -0.69 7.52 -4.81
CA LEU A 76 -0.46 8.95 -5.01
C LEU A 76 1.01 9.32 -4.83
N ALA A 77 1.63 8.83 -3.76
CA ALA A 77 3.04 9.12 -3.46
C ALA A 77 3.97 8.58 -4.55
N THR A 78 3.69 7.41 -5.08
CA THR A 78 4.52 6.79 -6.12
C THR A 78 4.52 7.62 -7.40
N GLY A 79 3.36 8.09 -7.82
CA GLY A 79 3.25 8.94 -9.00
C GLY A 79 4.02 10.25 -8.86
N ILE A 80 3.95 10.86 -7.68
CA ILE A 80 4.69 12.09 -7.39
C ILE A 80 6.20 11.81 -7.28
N ARG A 81 6.54 10.73 -6.56
CA ARG A 81 7.94 10.39 -6.28
C ARG A 81 8.76 10.16 -7.53
N PHE A 82 8.17 9.59 -8.56
CA PHE A 82 8.88 9.30 -9.79
C PHE A 82 9.36 10.56 -10.51
N GLY A 83 8.66 11.67 -10.36
CA GLY A 83 9.03 12.95 -10.96
C GLY A 83 9.99 13.78 -10.12
N LEU A 84 10.41 13.30 -8.94
CA LEU A 84 11.27 14.04 -8.04
C LEU A 84 12.70 13.52 -8.06
N ASP A 85 13.64 14.39 -7.64
CA ASP A 85 15.02 13.98 -7.40
C ASP A 85 15.08 12.89 -6.32
N LYS A 86 15.99 11.94 -6.46
CA LYS A 86 16.16 10.82 -5.53
C LYS A 86 16.48 11.27 -4.11
N THR A 87 17.07 12.45 -3.95
CA THR A 87 17.42 13.00 -2.63
C THR A 87 16.25 13.75 -1.99
N THR A 88 15.21 14.07 -2.75
CA THR A 88 14.05 14.78 -2.24
C THR A 88 13.20 13.85 -1.37
N ARG A 89 12.91 14.31 -0.16
CA ARG A 89 12.03 13.57 0.74
C ARG A 89 10.58 13.91 0.46
N LEU A 90 9.72 12.91 0.59
CA LEU A 90 8.30 13.04 0.36
C LEU A 90 7.55 12.60 1.60
N ALA A 91 6.54 13.38 1.99
CA ALA A 91 5.65 13.03 3.08
C ALA A 91 4.23 13.47 2.75
N THR A 92 3.25 12.63 3.09
CA THR A 92 1.85 12.97 2.97
C THR A 92 1.47 13.91 4.11
N VAL A 93 1.01 15.09 3.76
CA VAL A 93 0.54 16.09 4.74
C VAL A 93 -0.95 15.93 5.00
N SER A 94 -1.72 15.66 3.95
CA SER A 94 -3.16 15.50 4.06
C SER A 94 -3.64 14.56 2.96
N ILE A 95 -4.54 13.66 3.32
CA ILE A 95 -5.23 12.81 2.36
C ILE A 95 -6.71 12.77 2.73
N SER A 96 -7.56 12.84 1.72
CA SER A 96 -9.01 12.74 1.90
C SER A 96 -9.53 11.59 1.04
N LEU A 97 -10.29 10.69 1.65
CA LEU A 97 -10.87 9.53 0.98
C LEU A 97 -12.37 9.57 1.10
N GLN A 98 -13.03 9.30 -0.02
CA GLN A 98 -14.48 9.21 -0.07
C GLN A 98 -14.85 7.83 -0.61
N LEU A 99 -15.56 7.04 0.20
CA LEU A 99 -15.93 5.68 -0.16
C LEU A 99 -17.33 5.66 -0.77
N THR A 100 -17.51 4.85 -1.80
CA THR A 100 -18.79 4.73 -2.50
C THR A 100 -19.70 3.67 -1.89
N GLY A 101 -19.19 2.85 -0.98
CA GLY A 101 -19.94 1.73 -0.41
C GLY A 101 -19.90 0.47 -1.26
N ALA A 102 -19.20 0.47 -2.39
CA ALA A 102 -19.02 -0.73 -3.19
C ALA A 102 -18.24 -1.80 -2.41
N PRO A 103 -18.52 -3.10 -2.63
CA PRO A 103 -17.77 -4.17 -1.98
C PRO A 103 -16.28 -4.10 -2.33
N ARG A 104 -15.42 -4.25 -1.31
CA ARG A 104 -13.97 -4.21 -1.46
C ARG A 104 -13.40 -5.62 -1.55
N LEU A 105 -13.72 -6.31 -2.63
CA LEU A 105 -13.34 -7.71 -2.84
C LEU A 105 -12.31 -7.83 -3.96
N GLY A 106 -11.47 -8.86 -3.86
CA GLY A 106 -10.49 -9.16 -4.89
C GLY A 106 -9.36 -8.15 -4.96
N ARG A 107 -8.82 -7.95 -6.16
CA ARG A 107 -7.74 -7.01 -6.38
C ARG A 107 -8.26 -5.58 -6.40
N ALA A 108 -7.64 -4.73 -5.60
CA ALA A 108 -7.86 -3.28 -5.67
C ALA A 108 -6.75 -2.62 -6.48
N THR A 109 -7.11 -1.62 -7.25
CA THR A 109 -6.16 -0.88 -8.09
C THR A 109 -6.29 0.60 -7.82
N ALA A 110 -5.16 1.25 -7.52
CA ALA A 110 -5.06 2.69 -7.45
C ALA A 110 -4.43 3.19 -8.74
N SER A 111 -5.19 3.95 -9.50
CA SER A 111 -4.69 4.67 -10.68
C SER A 111 -4.63 6.14 -10.32
N SER A 112 -3.46 6.73 -10.36
CA SER A 112 -3.26 8.10 -9.93
C SER A 112 -2.49 8.90 -10.96
N LYS A 113 -2.80 10.20 -10.98
CA LYS A 113 -2.17 11.14 -11.89
C LYS A 113 -1.77 12.38 -11.12
N SER A 114 -0.54 12.84 -11.30
CA SER A 114 -0.08 14.09 -10.74
C SER A 114 -0.65 15.26 -11.54
N GLN A 115 -1.14 16.27 -10.84
CA GLN A 115 -1.62 17.51 -11.48
C GLN A 115 -0.62 18.63 -11.41
N GLY A 116 0.60 18.32 -10.99
CA GLY A 116 1.70 19.27 -10.95
C GLY A 116 2.11 19.65 -9.55
N PHE A 117 3.07 20.54 -9.49
CA PHE A 117 3.65 21.04 -8.24
C PHE A 117 3.31 22.53 -8.07
N ILE A 118 3.12 22.89 -6.84
CA ILE A 118 2.88 24.30 -6.46
C ILE A 118 4.21 24.92 -6.04
#